data_a6330be4d05b0f03ab5dd356408c1c71
#
_entry.id   a6330be4d05b0f03ab5dd356408c1c71
#
_cell.length_a   1.000
_cell.length_b   1.000
_cell.length_c   1.000
_cell.angle_alpha   90.00
_cell.angle_beta   90.00
_cell.angle_gamma   90.00
#
_symmetry.space_group_name_H-M   'P 1'
#
loop_
_entity.id
_entity.type
_entity.pdbx_description
1 polymer ?
#
loop_
_entity_poly.entity_id
_entity_poly.type
_entity_poly.pdbx_seq_one_letter_code
_entity_poly.pdbx_strand_id
1 'polypeptide(L)'
;MKGNIVDFVGHQQRIFPIGRLDKDSEGLILLTSNGDIVNEILRAENKLEKEYLVAVNHQVTDEFLRGMARGGVPVHGEPTLPCRTGKLGRFGFRIVLVQGLNRQIRLMAAHFGHRVKQLVRVRIGNVKLGHLKPGQWRNLTKAELRGLLPGRQDW
;
A
#
# COMPACT_ATOMS: atom_id res chain seq x y z
N MET A 1 23.23 0.99 -4.01
CA MET A 1 22.75 1.90 -5.04
C MET A 1 22.17 3.15 -4.40
N LYS A 2 22.60 4.30 -4.84
CA LYS A 2 22.05 5.57 -4.37
C LYS A 2 20.62 5.73 -4.89
N GLY A 3 19.75 6.35 -4.11
CA GLY A 3 18.36 6.60 -4.50
C GLY A 3 17.37 5.54 -4.07
N ASN A 4 17.77 4.58 -3.22
CA ASN A 4 16.82 3.67 -2.57
C ASN A 4 16.12 4.36 -1.38
N ILE A 5 15.09 3.72 -0.82
CA ILE A 5 14.32 4.30 0.29
C ILE A 5 15.17 4.50 1.54
N VAL A 6 16.15 3.63 1.80
CA VAL A 6 17.02 3.74 2.96
C VAL A 6 17.86 5.01 2.88
N ASP A 7 18.49 5.27 1.72
CA ASP A 7 19.27 6.49 1.49
C ASP A 7 18.39 7.74 1.57
N PHE A 8 17.18 7.67 1.01
CA PHE A 8 16.24 8.79 0.99
C PHE A 8 15.82 9.22 2.40
N VAL A 9 15.54 8.26 3.27
CA VAL A 9 15.13 8.53 4.68
C VAL A 9 16.32 9.05 5.50
N GLY A 10 17.53 8.53 5.30
CA GLY A 10 18.73 9.00 5.97
C GLY A 10 18.72 8.79 7.50
N HIS A 11 18.12 7.70 7.98
CA HIS A 11 18.07 7.39 9.40
C HIS A 11 19.48 7.10 9.95
N GLN A 12 19.74 7.50 11.20
CA GLN A 12 21.04 7.29 11.85
C GLN A 12 21.35 5.81 12.06
N GLN A 13 20.37 4.98 12.37
CA GLN A 13 20.53 3.54 12.49
C GLN A 13 20.42 2.88 11.13
N ARG A 14 21.06 1.73 10.98
CA ARG A 14 20.85 0.90 9.82
C ARG A 14 19.42 0.38 9.82
N ILE A 15 18.67 0.63 8.76
CA ILE A 15 17.27 0.26 8.63
C ILE A 15 17.05 -0.58 7.38
N PHE A 16 16.03 -1.43 7.43
CA PHE A 16 15.65 -2.36 6.37
C PHE A 16 14.20 -2.13 5.98
N PRO A 17 13.88 -1.96 4.70
CA PRO A 17 12.50 -1.86 4.28
C PRO A 17 11.77 -3.20 4.44
N ILE A 18 10.50 -3.11 4.82
CA ILE A 18 9.61 -4.27 4.91
C ILE A 18 8.66 -4.19 3.73
N GLY A 19 8.81 -5.12 2.78
CA GLY A 19 8.09 -5.07 1.53
C GLY A 19 8.62 -3.98 0.62
N ARG A 20 7.78 -3.58 -0.33
CA ARG A 20 8.20 -2.61 -1.35
C ARG A 20 7.00 -1.85 -1.88
N LEU A 21 7.27 -0.66 -2.40
CA LEU A 21 6.39 0.10 -3.26
C LEU A 21 7.00 0.14 -4.65
N ASP A 22 6.17 0.15 -5.68
CA ASP A 22 6.64 0.34 -7.04
C ASP A 22 7.32 1.71 -7.16
N LYS A 23 8.29 1.81 -8.06
CA LYS A 23 9.07 3.03 -8.26
C LYS A 23 8.19 4.26 -8.54
N ASP A 24 7.09 4.06 -9.24
CA ASP A 24 6.13 5.11 -9.62
C ASP A 24 4.96 5.23 -8.64
N SER A 25 5.05 4.58 -7.48
CA SER A 25 4.07 4.69 -6.40
C SER A 25 4.67 5.46 -5.22
N GLU A 26 3.80 5.99 -4.35
CA GLU A 26 4.18 6.78 -3.19
C GLU A 26 3.51 6.24 -1.94
N GLY A 27 3.92 6.77 -0.79
CA GLY A 27 3.21 6.60 0.46
C GLY A 27 3.93 5.78 1.50
N LEU A 28 3.13 5.14 2.33
CA LEU A 28 3.60 4.44 3.53
C LEU A 28 4.41 3.20 3.20
N ILE A 29 5.61 3.12 3.79
CA ILE A 29 6.41 1.91 3.81
C ILE A 29 6.94 1.71 5.23
N LEU A 30 6.94 0.47 5.69
CA LEU A 30 7.47 0.13 7.01
C LEU A 30 8.95 -0.17 6.91
N LEU A 31 9.70 0.29 7.92
CA LEU A 31 11.15 0.06 8.02
C LEU A 31 11.45 -0.46 9.42
N THR A 32 12.48 -1.26 9.56
CA THR A 32 12.93 -1.75 10.86
C THR A 32 14.45 -1.70 10.96
N SER A 33 14.96 -1.45 12.16
CA SER A 33 16.39 -1.59 12.46
C SER A 33 16.78 -3.05 12.79
N ASN A 34 15.80 -3.93 13.00
CA ASN A 34 16.02 -5.34 13.27
C ASN A 34 15.71 -6.18 12.03
N GLY A 35 16.74 -6.54 11.27
CA GLY A 35 16.58 -7.34 10.05
C GLY A 35 15.98 -8.72 10.28
N ASP A 36 16.06 -9.25 11.49
CA ASP A 36 15.58 -10.60 11.81
C ASP A 36 14.03 -10.68 11.81
N ILE A 37 13.34 -9.56 11.99
CA ILE A 37 11.86 -9.55 12.02
C ILE A 37 11.22 -9.16 10.69
N VAL A 38 12.01 -8.85 9.65
CA VAL A 38 11.48 -8.38 8.37
C VAL A 38 10.48 -9.38 7.79
N ASN A 39 10.84 -10.65 7.73
CA ASN A 39 9.97 -11.68 7.13
C ASN A 39 8.69 -11.90 7.95
N GLU A 40 8.78 -11.81 9.27
CA GLU A 40 7.62 -11.97 10.16
C GLU A 40 6.61 -10.85 9.93
N ILE A 41 7.09 -9.60 9.88
CA ILE A 41 6.22 -8.44 9.66
C ILE A 41 5.67 -8.47 8.22
N LEU A 42 6.48 -8.87 7.25
CA LEU A 42 6.02 -8.97 5.85
C LEU A 42 4.89 -9.99 5.71
N ARG A 43 4.99 -11.14 6.38
CA ARG A 43 3.91 -12.14 6.39
C ARG A 43 2.63 -11.58 7.02
N ALA A 44 2.77 -10.84 8.12
CA ALA A 44 1.64 -10.18 8.78
C ALA A 44 1.02 -9.12 7.87
N GLU A 45 1.84 -8.27 7.25
CA GLU A 45 1.41 -7.22 6.33
C GLU A 45 0.61 -7.79 5.16
N ASN A 46 1.03 -8.93 4.62
CA ASN A 46 0.35 -9.57 3.49
C ASN A 46 -1.09 -10.02 3.81
N LYS A 47 -1.44 -10.14 5.09
CA LYS A 47 -2.78 -10.50 5.55
C LYS A 47 -3.63 -9.30 5.94
N LEU A 48 -3.04 -8.11 5.98
CA LEU A 48 -3.72 -6.90 6.41
C LEU A 48 -4.29 -6.14 5.23
N GLU A 49 -5.35 -5.37 5.49
CA GLU A 49 -5.87 -4.42 4.53
C GLU A 49 -4.84 -3.32 4.27
N LYS A 50 -4.73 -2.94 3.01
CA LYS A 50 -3.97 -1.76 2.60
C LYS A 50 -4.92 -0.82 1.87
N GLU A 51 -4.79 0.46 2.15
CA GLU A 51 -5.64 1.49 1.56
C GLU A 51 -4.80 2.42 0.71
N TYR A 52 -5.30 2.72 -0.48
CA TYR A 52 -4.65 3.58 -1.46
C TYR A 52 -5.56 4.69 -1.92
N LEU A 53 -4.97 5.86 -2.19
CA LEU A 53 -5.61 6.94 -2.93
C LEU A 53 -5.05 6.93 -4.34
N VAL A 54 -5.93 6.96 -5.33
CA VAL A 54 -5.56 6.75 -6.73
C VAL A 54 -6.11 7.88 -7.58
N ALA A 55 -5.25 8.49 -8.40
CA ALA A 55 -5.65 9.44 -9.44
C ALA A 55 -5.50 8.77 -10.80
N VAL A 56 -6.48 8.98 -11.66
CA VAL A 56 -6.55 8.38 -13.00
C VAL A 56 -6.80 9.43 -14.08
N ASN A 57 -6.61 9.04 -15.33
CA ASN A 57 -6.69 9.95 -16.49
C ASN A 57 -8.09 10.16 -17.05
N HIS A 58 -9.05 9.34 -16.67
CA HIS A 58 -10.45 9.46 -17.10
C HIS A 58 -11.38 9.60 -15.92
N GLN A 59 -12.56 10.15 -16.16
CA GLN A 59 -13.56 10.35 -15.12
C GLN A 59 -13.94 9.02 -14.46
N VAL A 60 -13.92 9.00 -13.12
CA VAL A 60 -14.29 7.83 -12.31
C VAL A 60 -15.82 7.73 -12.30
N THR A 61 -16.33 6.57 -12.69
CA THR A 61 -17.77 6.27 -12.71
C THR A 61 -18.10 5.23 -11.63
N ASP A 62 -19.36 5.19 -11.22
CA ASP A 62 -19.82 4.15 -10.29
C ASP A 62 -19.67 2.75 -10.89
N GLU A 63 -19.88 2.62 -12.20
CA GLU A 63 -19.69 1.35 -12.91
C GLU A 63 -18.25 0.87 -12.84
N PHE A 64 -17.28 1.77 -13.07
CA PHE A 64 -15.86 1.45 -12.94
C PHE A 64 -15.53 0.97 -11.52
N LEU A 65 -15.99 1.71 -10.51
CA LEU A 65 -15.72 1.35 -9.12
C LEU A 65 -16.35 0.02 -8.74
N ARG A 66 -17.56 -0.26 -9.19
CA ARG A 66 -18.20 -1.56 -8.96
C ARG A 66 -17.44 -2.69 -9.64
N GLY A 67 -16.95 -2.46 -10.87
CA GLY A 67 -16.12 -3.44 -11.57
C GLY A 67 -14.83 -3.76 -10.85
N MET A 68 -14.16 -2.73 -10.32
CA MET A 68 -12.95 -2.90 -9.51
C MET A 68 -13.25 -3.68 -8.22
N ALA A 69 -14.35 -3.35 -7.54
CA ALA A 69 -14.70 -3.93 -6.24
C ALA A 69 -15.19 -5.38 -6.33
N ARG A 70 -15.85 -5.72 -7.42
CA ARG A 70 -16.43 -7.06 -7.62
C ARG A 70 -15.38 -8.16 -7.61
N GLY A 71 -14.15 -7.86 -8.04
CA GLY A 71 -13.11 -8.85 -8.23
C GLY A 71 -13.24 -9.58 -9.55
N GLY A 72 -12.42 -10.62 -9.72
CA GLY A 72 -12.40 -11.39 -10.96
C GLY A 72 -11.67 -10.71 -12.12
N VAL A 73 -11.02 -9.56 -11.87
CA VAL A 73 -10.21 -8.88 -12.88
C VAL A 73 -8.90 -9.65 -13.05
N PRO A 74 -8.53 -10.04 -14.28
CA PRO A 74 -7.31 -10.80 -14.47
C PRO A 74 -6.07 -9.91 -14.28
N VAL A 75 -5.20 -10.32 -13.38
CA VAL A 75 -3.90 -9.71 -13.12
C VAL A 75 -2.87 -10.81 -13.10
N HIS A 76 -1.94 -10.80 -14.04
CA HIS A 76 -0.92 -11.86 -14.22
C HIS A 76 -1.55 -13.25 -14.28
N GLY A 77 -2.73 -13.37 -14.93
CA GLY A 77 -3.42 -14.65 -15.04
C GLY A 77 -4.22 -15.08 -13.82
N GLU A 78 -4.22 -14.26 -12.76
CA GLU A 78 -4.99 -14.56 -11.55
C GLU A 78 -6.19 -13.61 -11.45
N PRO A 79 -7.37 -14.11 -11.07
CA PRO A 79 -8.50 -13.23 -10.79
C PRO A 79 -8.27 -12.48 -9.48
N THR A 80 -8.58 -11.18 -9.47
CA THR A 80 -8.51 -10.39 -8.24
C THR A 80 -9.64 -10.78 -7.29
N LEU A 81 -9.37 -10.64 -5.99
CA LEU A 81 -10.38 -10.82 -4.96
C LEU A 81 -11.29 -9.60 -4.87
N PRO A 82 -12.52 -9.75 -4.38
CA PRO A 82 -13.37 -8.59 -4.08
C PRO A 82 -12.64 -7.63 -3.14
N CYS A 83 -12.88 -6.35 -3.32
CA CYS A 83 -12.29 -5.30 -2.50
C CYS A 83 -13.30 -4.16 -2.32
N ARG A 84 -12.89 -3.11 -1.60
CA ARG A 84 -13.75 -1.95 -1.38
C ARG A 84 -13.22 -0.75 -2.15
N THR A 85 -14.12 0.01 -2.76
CA THR A 85 -13.78 1.23 -3.49
C THR A 85 -14.68 2.37 -3.06
N GLY A 86 -14.20 3.60 -3.22
CA GLY A 86 -14.98 4.80 -2.96
C GLY A 86 -14.51 5.93 -3.85
N LYS A 87 -15.44 6.75 -4.31
CA LYS A 87 -15.12 7.89 -5.17
C LYS A 87 -14.50 9.03 -4.36
N LEU A 88 -13.42 9.61 -4.89
CA LEU A 88 -12.75 10.78 -4.34
C LEU A 88 -12.61 11.83 -5.45
N GLY A 89 -13.67 12.57 -5.71
CA GLY A 89 -13.65 13.53 -6.79
C GLY A 89 -13.79 12.91 -8.18
N ARG A 90 -13.62 13.74 -9.20
CA ARG A 90 -13.91 13.36 -10.60
C ARG A 90 -12.92 12.35 -11.17
N PHE A 91 -11.63 12.47 -10.79
CA PHE A 91 -10.55 11.67 -11.36
C PHE A 91 -9.81 10.87 -10.28
N GLY A 92 -10.45 10.63 -9.16
CA GLY A 92 -9.81 9.93 -8.04
C GLY A 92 -10.73 8.95 -7.36
N PHE A 93 -10.11 7.95 -6.74
CA PHE A 93 -10.84 6.97 -5.92
C PHE A 93 -9.96 6.41 -4.81
N ARG A 94 -10.62 5.87 -3.81
CA ARG A 94 -10.00 5.09 -2.74
C ARG A 94 -10.23 3.62 -3.03
N ILE A 95 -9.22 2.81 -2.76
CA ILE A 95 -9.34 1.35 -2.83
C ILE A 95 -8.70 0.72 -1.60
N VAL A 96 -9.40 -0.25 -1.00
CA VAL A 96 -8.93 -1.01 0.15
C VAL A 96 -8.91 -2.48 -0.24
N LEU A 97 -7.73 -3.09 -0.20
CA LEU A 97 -7.57 -4.50 -0.58
C LEU A 97 -6.54 -5.18 0.31
N VAL A 98 -6.63 -6.50 0.40
CA VAL A 98 -5.66 -7.34 1.12
C VAL A 98 -4.63 -7.92 0.15
N GLN A 99 -5.09 -8.33 -1.02
CA GLN A 99 -4.27 -8.96 -2.04
C GLN A 99 -3.17 -8.00 -2.53
N GLY A 100 -1.98 -8.53 -2.76
CA GLY A 100 -0.83 -7.71 -3.16
C GLY A 100 -0.13 -8.23 -4.40
N LEU A 101 -0.86 -8.46 -5.48
CA LEU A 101 -0.26 -8.85 -6.76
C LEU A 101 0.58 -7.69 -7.32
N ASN A 102 1.67 -8.01 -7.99
CA ASN A 102 2.56 -7.00 -8.55
C ASN A 102 1.79 -6.03 -9.46
N ARG A 103 1.87 -4.73 -9.17
CA ARG A 103 1.20 -3.65 -9.91
C ARG A 103 -0.31 -3.84 -10.05
N GLN A 104 -0.93 -4.47 -9.07
CA GLN A 104 -2.33 -4.90 -9.13
C GLN A 104 -3.30 -3.76 -9.45
N ILE A 105 -3.23 -2.64 -8.72
CA ILE A 105 -4.18 -1.54 -8.90
C ILE A 105 -4.04 -0.93 -10.28
N ARG A 106 -2.79 -0.78 -10.76
CA ARG A 106 -2.52 -0.24 -12.10
C ARG A 106 -3.10 -1.13 -13.20
N LEU A 107 -2.94 -2.43 -13.05
CA LEU A 107 -3.44 -3.41 -14.02
C LEU A 107 -4.96 -3.55 -13.97
N MET A 108 -5.54 -3.49 -12.76
CA MET A 108 -7.00 -3.46 -12.61
C MET A 108 -7.61 -2.24 -13.30
N ALA A 109 -7.04 -1.06 -13.06
CA ALA A 109 -7.51 0.17 -13.67
C ALA A 109 -7.39 0.12 -15.20
N ALA A 110 -6.27 -0.39 -15.70
CA ALA A 110 -6.04 -0.55 -17.14
C ALA A 110 -7.06 -1.48 -17.79
N HIS A 111 -7.48 -2.54 -17.11
CA HIS A 111 -8.50 -3.46 -17.59
C HIS A 111 -9.81 -2.72 -17.92
N PHE A 112 -10.13 -1.65 -17.18
CA PHE A 112 -11.32 -0.83 -17.40
C PHE A 112 -11.04 0.45 -18.20
N GLY A 113 -9.87 0.54 -18.84
CA GLY A 113 -9.54 1.67 -19.72
C GLY A 113 -8.98 2.90 -19.01
N HIS A 114 -8.57 2.78 -17.74
CA HIS A 114 -7.98 3.88 -17.00
C HIS A 114 -6.47 3.72 -16.86
N ARG A 115 -5.75 4.83 -16.90
CA ARG A 115 -4.33 4.86 -16.55
C ARG A 115 -4.15 5.57 -15.22
N VAL A 116 -3.46 4.92 -14.30
CA VAL A 116 -3.14 5.50 -13.00
C VAL A 116 -2.07 6.56 -13.17
N LYS A 117 -2.37 7.79 -12.73
CA LYS A 117 -1.45 8.94 -12.76
C LYS A 117 -0.71 9.11 -11.43
N GLN A 118 -1.35 8.76 -10.32
CA GLN A 118 -0.75 8.82 -8.99
C GLN A 118 -1.35 7.72 -8.13
N LEU A 119 -0.50 7.08 -7.35
CA LEU A 119 -0.89 5.99 -6.46
C LEU A 119 -0.16 6.17 -5.13
N VAL A 120 -0.93 6.41 -4.06
CA VAL A 120 -0.37 6.68 -2.73
C VAL A 120 -0.95 5.67 -1.74
N ARG A 121 -0.07 4.88 -1.12
CA ARG A 121 -0.52 3.99 -0.03
C ARG A 121 -0.60 4.80 1.26
N VAL A 122 -1.79 4.89 1.82
CA VAL A 122 -2.06 5.73 2.99
C VAL A 122 -2.30 4.94 4.27
N ARG A 123 -2.46 3.63 4.18
CA ARG A 123 -2.71 2.79 5.36
C ARG A 123 -2.27 1.34 5.11
N ILE A 124 -1.69 0.75 6.14
CA ILE A 124 -1.40 -0.68 6.22
C ILE A 124 -1.99 -1.14 7.56
N GLY A 125 -3.05 -1.97 7.53
CA GLY A 125 -3.74 -2.38 8.76
C GLY A 125 -4.21 -1.16 9.55
N ASN A 126 -3.75 -1.02 10.79
CA ASN A 126 -4.05 0.12 11.66
C ASN A 126 -3.01 1.25 11.59
N VAL A 127 -1.99 1.10 10.75
CA VAL A 127 -0.93 2.11 10.61
C VAL A 127 -1.30 3.07 9.48
N LYS A 128 -1.41 4.35 9.80
CA LYS A 128 -1.79 5.39 8.83
C LYS A 128 -0.60 6.28 8.50
N LEU A 129 -0.51 6.68 7.24
CA LEU A 129 0.49 7.65 6.78
C LEU A 129 0.31 9.00 7.48
N GLY A 130 -0.92 9.45 7.67
CA GLY A 130 -1.22 10.72 8.31
C GLY A 130 -0.59 11.89 7.56
N HIS A 131 0.08 12.76 8.31
CA HIS A 131 0.69 13.99 7.77
C HIS A 131 2.16 13.83 7.41
N LEU A 132 2.71 12.61 7.39
CA LEU A 132 4.08 12.38 6.97
C LEU A 132 4.27 12.76 5.50
N LYS A 133 5.30 13.55 5.24
CA LYS A 133 5.71 13.94 3.89
C LYS A 133 6.80 13.00 3.37
N PRO A 134 7.01 12.94 2.05
CA PRO A 134 8.10 12.13 1.49
C PRO A 134 9.44 12.40 2.19
N GLY A 135 10.14 11.33 2.54
CA GLY A 135 11.41 11.38 3.27
C GLY A 135 11.28 11.48 4.78
N GLN A 136 10.10 11.83 5.30
CA GLN A 136 9.87 11.88 6.75
C GLN A 136 9.56 10.49 7.30
N TRP A 137 9.91 10.28 8.57
CA TRP A 137 9.65 9.03 9.26
C TRP A 137 9.22 9.31 10.69
N ARG A 138 8.57 8.34 11.29
CA ARG A 138 8.24 8.32 12.71
C ARG A 138 8.33 6.90 13.24
N ASN A 139 8.47 6.76 14.53
CA ASN A 139 8.36 5.44 15.17
C ASN A 139 6.91 5.00 15.23
N LEU A 140 6.69 3.71 15.13
CA LEU A 140 5.37 3.13 15.39
C LEU A 140 5.06 3.18 16.87
N THR A 141 3.81 3.38 17.21
CA THR A 141 3.34 3.27 18.60
C THR A 141 3.22 1.80 18.98
N LYS A 142 3.16 1.53 20.30
CA LYS A 142 2.92 0.16 20.77
C LYS A 142 1.60 -0.41 20.28
N ALA A 143 0.57 0.43 20.19
CA ALA A 143 -0.74 0.01 19.67
C ALA A 143 -0.63 -0.40 18.19
N GLU A 144 0.12 0.34 17.39
CA GLU A 144 0.36 0.00 15.99
C GLU A 144 1.13 -1.32 15.85
N LEU A 145 2.16 -1.51 16.67
CA LEU A 145 2.94 -2.75 16.68
C LEU A 145 2.07 -3.96 17.05
N ARG A 146 1.21 -3.81 18.06
CA ARG A 146 0.28 -4.88 18.46
C ARG A 146 -0.70 -5.23 17.34
N GLY A 147 -1.13 -4.23 16.56
CA GLY A 147 -2.01 -4.46 15.42
C GLY A 147 -1.32 -5.21 14.28
N LEU A 148 -0.02 -4.97 14.08
CA LEU A 148 0.77 -5.69 13.08
C LEU A 148 1.07 -7.12 13.50
N LEU A 149 1.46 -7.33 14.75
CA LEU A 149 1.87 -8.64 15.29
C LEU A 149 1.15 -8.90 16.60
N PRO A 150 -0.14 -9.20 16.60
CA PRO A 150 -0.93 -9.32 17.83
C PRO A 150 -0.48 -10.46 18.76
N GLY A 151 0.17 -11.50 18.23
CA GLY A 151 0.70 -12.61 19.01
C GLY A 151 2.03 -12.31 19.70
N ARG A 152 2.68 -11.19 19.40
CA ARG A 152 3.98 -10.85 19.96
C ARG A 152 3.81 -9.96 21.20
N GLN A 153 4.50 -10.31 22.28
CA GLN A 153 4.33 -9.63 23.58
C GLN A 153 5.56 -8.85 24.03
N ASP A 154 6.62 -8.84 23.26
CA ASP A 154 7.90 -8.22 23.62
C ASP A 154 8.12 -6.82 23.03
N TRP A 155 7.03 -6.15 22.76
CA TRP A 155 7.06 -4.74 22.32
C TRP A 155 7.29 -3.78 23.48
#